data_339799cb66782d1b635734b6b847ba89
#
_entry.id   339799cb66782d1b635734b6b847ba89
#
_cell.length_a   1.000
_cell.length_b   1.000
_cell.length_c   1.000
_cell.angle_alpha   90.00
_cell.angle_beta   90.00
_cell.angle_gamma   90.00
#
_symmetry.space_group_name_H-M   'P 1'
#
loop_
_entity.id
_entity.type
_entity.pdbx_description
1 polymer ?
#
loop_
_entity_poly.entity_id
_entity_poly.type
_entity_poly.pdbx_seq_one_letter_code
_entity_poly.pdbx_strand_id
1 'polypeptide(L)'
;MKKLKELMPYIIIVVVVLLVRSFIVTPGLVNGSSMEPTLYNNELVLINKIGLNKGIDRCDIVVVKYENSTIIKRVIGLPYETVEYINDTLYIDGEIVNTKVDFEYTKDFKLTAGKNEYIVLGDNRNISKDSRIIGPVKERDIIGKVDLVLFPFSKFGKVKWGNIMIGNYKIVTLCGSTKFKKEFLKIQKKLTLLGYIVISVGLFGHSGDNEVWENMDEGTLTKTKSMLDDMHKRKIDLSDMIYVINVGGYIGESTRSEIEYAKSTGKEVHYLESVNTLKR
;
A
#
# COMPACT_ATOMS: atom_id res chain seq x y z
N MET A 1 -43.55 -17.11 -40.03
CA MET A 1 -43.52 -17.39 -38.56
C MET A 1 -42.43 -18.36 -38.11
N LYS A 2 -42.11 -19.45 -38.83
CA LYS A 2 -41.02 -20.40 -38.46
C LYS A 2 -39.65 -19.70 -38.35
N LYS A 3 -39.22 -18.93 -39.35
CA LYS A 3 -37.92 -18.21 -39.34
C LYS A 3 -37.77 -17.21 -38.20
N LEU A 4 -38.86 -16.57 -37.75
CA LEU A 4 -38.83 -15.65 -36.63
C LEU A 4 -38.64 -16.39 -35.29
N LYS A 5 -39.19 -17.59 -35.14
CA LYS A 5 -38.96 -18.44 -33.94
C LYS A 5 -37.53 -18.95 -33.87
N GLU A 6 -36.90 -19.23 -35.01
CA GLU A 6 -35.50 -19.65 -35.08
C GLU A 6 -34.51 -18.49 -34.75
N LEU A 7 -34.92 -17.24 -35.06
CA LEU A 7 -34.12 -16.04 -34.74
C LEU A 7 -34.31 -15.54 -33.31
N MET A 8 -35.41 -15.93 -32.64
CA MET A 8 -35.73 -15.48 -31.27
C MET A 8 -34.58 -15.64 -30.24
N PRO A 9 -33.89 -16.81 -30.13
CA PRO A 9 -32.81 -16.97 -29.18
C PRO A 9 -31.66 -16.00 -29.44
N TYR A 10 -31.33 -15.72 -30.69
CA TYR A 10 -30.28 -14.78 -31.04
C TYR A 10 -30.65 -13.33 -30.67
N ILE A 11 -31.93 -12.96 -30.91
CA ILE A 11 -32.46 -11.65 -30.52
C ILE A 11 -32.41 -11.51 -28.98
N ILE A 12 -32.79 -12.54 -28.23
CA ILE A 12 -32.73 -12.52 -26.75
C ILE A 12 -31.29 -12.34 -26.28
N ILE A 13 -30.34 -13.08 -26.86
CA ILE A 13 -28.90 -12.94 -26.50
C ILE A 13 -28.42 -11.51 -26.73
N VAL A 14 -28.73 -10.93 -27.90
CA VAL A 14 -28.35 -9.56 -28.21
C VAL A 14 -28.95 -8.56 -27.21
N VAL A 15 -30.22 -8.70 -26.89
CA VAL A 15 -30.91 -7.85 -25.91
C VAL A 15 -30.27 -7.99 -24.54
N VAL A 16 -30.00 -9.22 -24.09
CA VAL A 16 -29.31 -9.46 -22.78
C VAL A 16 -27.93 -8.82 -22.76
N VAL A 17 -27.13 -8.99 -23.81
CA VAL A 17 -25.81 -8.38 -23.92
C VAL A 17 -25.88 -6.84 -23.86
N LEU A 18 -26.85 -6.25 -24.55
CA LEU A 18 -27.07 -4.80 -24.53
C LEU A 18 -27.50 -4.31 -23.13
N LEU A 19 -28.36 -5.06 -22.44
CA LEU A 19 -28.79 -4.76 -21.08
C LEU A 19 -27.59 -4.85 -20.10
N VAL A 20 -26.82 -5.94 -20.17
CA VAL A 20 -25.62 -6.11 -19.36
C VAL A 20 -24.64 -4.94 -19.57
N ARG A 21 -24.37 -4.62 -20.83
CA ARG A 21 -23.47 -3.50 -21.19
C ARG A 21 -24.01 -2.14 -20.69
N SER A 22 -25.30 -1.92 -20.75
CA SER A 22 -25.89 -0.64 -20.36
C SER A 22 -25.92 -0.44 -18.85
N PHE A 23 -26.23 -1.47 -18.07
CA PHE A 23 -26.55 -1.35 -16.64
C PHE A 23 -25.54 -1.98 -15.70
N ILE A 24 -24.76 -2.96 -16.15
CA ILE A 24 -23.91 -3.76 -15.28
C ILE A 24 -22.43 -3.41 -15.49
N VAL A 25 -21.90 -3.72 -16.66
CA VAL A 25 -20.48 -3.57 -16.97
C VAL A 25 -20.28 -3.12 -18.42
N THR A 26 -19.25 -2.33 -18.64
CA THR A 26 -18.85 -1.87 -19.97
C THR A 26 -17.34 -2.01 -20.12
N PRO A 27 -16.84 -2.62 -21.22
CA PRO A 27 -15.42 -2.56 -21.53
C PRO A 27 -15.03 -1.12 -21.91
N GLY A 28 -13.90 -0.65 -21.43
CA GLY A 28 -13.34 0.65 -21.72
C GLY A 28 -11.87 0.55 -22.10
N LEU A 29 -11.43 1.34 -23.07
CA LEU A 29 -10.03 1.45 -23.45
C LEU A 29 -9.39 2.60 -22.67
N VAL A 30 -8.26 2.34 -22.02
CA VAL A 30 -7.46 3.36 -21.33
C VAL A 30 -6.75 4.20 -22.37
N ASN A 31 -7.05 5.50 -22.40
CA ASN A 31 -6.39 6.45 -23.27
C ASN A 31 -5.53 7.42 -22.45
N GLY A 32 -4.22 7.40 -22.73
CA GLY A 32 -3.24 8.24 -22.04
C GLY A 32 -2.58 7.54 -20.85
N SER A 33 -1.57 8.21 -20.30
CA SER A 33 -0.66 7.69 -19.26
C SER A 33 -0.90 8.29 -17.88
N SER A 34 -2.03 8.98 -17.67
CA SER A 34 -2.32 9.66 -16.40
C SER A 34 -2.55 8.74 -15.21
N MET A 35 -2.75 7.44 -15.45
CA MET A 35 -2.93 6.41 -14.42
C MET A 35 -1.75 5.44 -14.31
N GLU A 36 -0.65 5.69 -15.00
CA GLU A 36 0.60 4.94 -14.82
C GLU A 36 1.18 5.20 -13.42
N PRO A 37 1.74 4.16 -12.79
CA PRO A 37 1.98 2.80 -13.28
C PRO A 37 0.82 1.82 -13.08
N THR A 38 -0.34 2.25 -12.57
CA THR A 38 -1.46 1.37 -12.26
C THR A 38 -2.18 0.86 -13.51
N LEU A 39 -2.50 1.78 -14.44
CA LEU A 39 -3.10 1.47 -15.74
C LEU A 39 -2.29 2.15 -16.83
N TYR A 40 -2.01 1.40 -17.89
CA TYR A 40 -1.23 1.89 -19.02
C TYR A 40 -2.11 2.20 -20.23
N ASN A 41 -1.60 3.05 -21.09
CA ASN A 41 -2.26 3.38 -22.35
C ASN A 41 -2.56 2.11 -23.17
N ASN A 42 -3.72 2.06 -23.83
CA ASN A 42 -4.23 0.93 -24.62
C ASN A 42 -4.59 -0.34 -23.82
N GLU A 43 -4.64 -0.28 -22.50
CA GLU A 43 -5.22 -1.39 -21.73
C GLU A 43 -6.75 -1.39 -21.85
N LEU A 44 -7.32 -2.60 -22.02
CA LEU A 44 -8.77 -2.81 -21.98
C LEU A 44 -9.18 -3.15 -20.55
N VAL A 45 -10.05 -2.34 -19.98
CA VAL A 45 -10.53 -2.49 -18.60
C VAL A 45 -12.03 -2.75 -18.56
N LEU A 46 -12.50 -3.32 -17.46
CA LEU A 46 -13.93 -3.51 -17.19
C LEU A 46 -14.43 -2.41 -16.26
N ILE A 47 -15.38 -1.63 -16.75
CA ILE A 47 -16.04 -0.57 -15.99
C ILE A 47 -17.30 -1.15 -15.35
N ASN A 48 -17.28 -1.28 -14.03
CA ASN A 48 -18.37 -1.80 -13.22
C ASN A 48 -19.29 -0.67 -12.77
N LYS A 49 -20.53 -0.67 -13.26
CA LYS A 49 -21.53 0.36 -12.94
C LYS A 49 -22.29 0.03 -11.65
N ILE A 50 -22.53 -1.26 -11.39
CA ILE A 50 -23.22 -1.70 -10.16
C ILE A 50 -22.38 -1.42 -8.92
N GLY A 51 -21.05 -1.40 -9.07
CA GLY A 51 -20.12 -1.07 -7.98
C GLY A 51 -20.44 0.27 -7.31
N LEU A 52 -21.04 1.22 -8.04
CA LEU A 52 -21.44 2.52 -7.49
C LEU A 52 -22.54 2.41 -6.43
N ASN A 53 -23.43 1.43 -6.53
CA ASN A 53 -24.53 1.22 -5.57
C ASN A 53 -24.02 0.84 -4.15
N LYS A 54 -22.77 0.39 -4.05
CA LYS A 54 -22.11 0.07 -2.77
C LYS A 54 -21.38 1.25 -2.14
N GLY A 55 -21.48 2.42 -2.76
CA GLY A 55 -20.72 3.61 -2.41
C GLY A 55 -19.37 3.68 -3.15
N ILE A 56 -18.73 4.81 -3.03
CA ILE A 56 -17.40 5.07 -3.60
C ILE A 56 -16.42 5.23 -2.44
N ASP A 57 -15.43 4.35 -2.41
CA ASP A 57 -14.43 4.34 -1.35
C ASP A 57 -13.15 5.07 -1.80
N ARG A 58 -12.36 5.48 -0.82
CA ARG A 58 -11.03 6.01 -1.09
C ARG A 58 -10.19 4.95 -1.82
N CYS A 59 -9.41 5.37 -2.79
CA CYS A 59 -8.60 4.59 -3.72
C CYS A 59 -9.36 3.89 -4.84
N ASP A 60 -10.67 3.95 -4.88
CA ASP A 60 -11.40 3.46 -6.05
C ASP A 60 -10.87 4.15 -7.31
N ILE A 61 -10.65 3.37 -8.36
CA ILE A 61 -10.40 3.92 -9.68
C ILE A 61 -11.75 4.12 -10.34
N VAL A 62 -12.07 5.35 -10.63
CA VAL A 62 -13.37 5.74 -11.16
C VAL A 62 -13.26 6.31 -12.57
N VAL A 63 -14.29 6.07 -13.35
CA VAL A 63 -14.49 6.70 -14.65
C VAL A 63 -15.42 7.89 -14.47
N VAL A 64 -14.92 9.07 -14.79
CA VAL A 64 -15.62 10.35 -14.60
C VAL A 64 -15.96 10.93 -15.95
N LYS A 65 -17.20 11.37 -16.12
CA LYS A 65 -17.63 12.16 -17.28
C LYS A 65 -17.13 13.59 -17.09
N TYR A 66 -16.34 14.05 -18.04
CA TYR A 66 -15.82 15.41 -18.02
C TYR A 66 -15.90 16.02 -19.42
N GLU A 67 -16.64 17.14 -19.54
CA GLU A 67 -16.94 17.77 -20.83
C GLU A 67 -17.53 16.74 -21.83
N ASN A 68 -16.96 16.61 -23.01
CA ASN A 68 -17.37 15.68 -24.06
C ASN A 68 -16.61 14.35 -24.03
N SER A 69 -15.89 14.06 -22.93
CA SER A 69 -15.03 12.88 -22.80
C SER A 69 -15.23 12.19 -21.45
N THR A 70 -14.51 11.09 -21.27
CA THR A 70 -14.40 10.41 -19.98
C THR A 70 -12.94 10.34 -19.57
N ILE A 71 -12.67 10.52 -18.29
CA ILE A 71 -11.35 10.40 -17.70
C ILE A 71 -11.37 9.29 -16.63
N ILE A 72 -10.25 8.60 -16.49
CA ILE A 72 -10.05 7.60 -15.44
C ILE A 72 -9.14 8.22 -14.40
N LYS A 73 -9.56 8.20 -13.12
CA LYS A 73 -8.83 8.79 -12.00
C LYS A 73 -9.02 7.96 -10.73
N ARG A 74 -8.16 8.17 -9.75
CA ARG A 74 -8.27 7.56 -8.42
C ARG A 74 -8.91 8.51 -7.43
N VAL A 75 -9.85 8.01 -6.63
CA VAL A 75 -10.47 8.77 -5.53
C VAL A 75 -9.46 8.94 -4.39
N ILE A 76 -9.16 10.18 -4.05
CA ILE A 76 -8.26 10.54 -2.95
C ILE A 76 -9.03 11.19 -1.81
N GLY A 77 -9.96 12.11 -2.09
CA GLY A 77 -10.81 12.74 -1.10
C GLY A 77 -12.26 12.28 -1.25
N LEU A 78 -12.90 12.00 -0.12
CA LEU A 78 -14.32 11.67 0.00
C LEU A 78 -15.15 12.94 0.26
N PRO A 79 -16.50 12.88 0.19
CA PRO A 79 -17.35 14.02 0.48
C PRO A 79 -17.01 14.67 1.82
N TYR A 80 -16.96 16.02 1.81
CA TYR A 80 -16.62 16.90 2.94
C TYR A 80 -15.15 16.91 3.37
N GLU A 81 -14.28 16.09 2.81
CA GLU A 81 -12.87 16.06 3.18
C GLU A 81 -12.06 17.15 2.49
N THR A 82 -11.03 17.60 3.18
CA THR A 82 -10.00 18.48 2.66
C THR A 82 -8.75 17.66 2.36
N VAL A 83 -8.35 17.64 1.08
CA VAL A 83 -7.12 17.01 0.61
C VAL A 83 -6.08 18.10 0.40
N GLU A 84 -4.91 17.93 1.00
CA GLU A 84 -3.80 18.86 0.91
C GLU A 84 -2.49 18.15 0.66
N TYR A 85 -1.67 18.64 -0.24
CA TYR A 85 -0.29 18.25 -0.44
C TYR A 85 0.62 19.39 -0.01
N ILE A 86 1.54 19.07 0.90
CA ILE A 86 2.57 19.99 1.39
C ILE A 86 3.91 19.23 1.36
N ASN A 87 4.88 19.78 0.60
CA ASN A 87 6.21 19.17 0.46
C ASN A 87 6.13 17.67 0.13
N ASP A 88 5.33 17.31 -0.87
CA ASP A 88 5.10 15.94 -1.35
C ASP A 88 4.44 14.99 -0.33
N THR A 89 3.91 15.52 0.74
CA THR A 89 3.19 14.75 1.77
C THR A 89 1.68 14.99 1.63
N LEU A 90 0.91 13.90 1.57
CA LEU A 90 -0.55 13.95 1.51
C LEU A 90 -1.15 14.07 2.91
N TYR A 91 -2.02 15.05 3.06
CA TYR A 91 -2.87 15.25 4.24
C TYR A 91 -4.34 15.14 3.84
N ILE A 92 -5.15 14.53 4.70
CA ILE A 92 -6.62 14.52 4.61
C ILE A 92 -7.13 14.99 5.95
N ASP A 93 -7.89 16.10 5.94
CA ASP A 93 -8.37 16.78 7.14
C ASP A 93 -7.27 17.09 8.17
N GLY A 94 -6.07 17.38 7.67
CA GLY A 94 -4.89 17.71 8.49
C GLY A 94 -4.10 16.50 8.99
N GLU A 95 -4.56 15.27 8.75
CA GLU A 95 -3.85 14.05 9.11
C GLU A 95 -3.00 13.52 7.95
N ILE A 96 -1.78 13.09 8.24
CA ILE A 96 -0.88 12.51 7.22
C ILE A 96 -1.46 11.20 6.72
N VAL A 97 -1.60 11.10 5.41
CA VAL A 97 -2.04 9.88 4.72
C VAL A 97 -0.92 9.35 3.85
N ASN A 98 -0.41 8.19 4.22
CA ASN A 98 0.58 7.49 3.40
C ASN A 98 -0.11 6.61 2.35
N THR A 99 0.21 6.85 1.10
CA THR A 99 -0.22 6.01 -0.01
C THR A 99 0.91 5.03 -0.36
N LYS A 100 0.60 3.72 -0.49
CA LYS A 100 1.60 2.71 -0.93
C LYS A 100 2.03 2.85 -2.40
N VAL A 101 1.53 3.83 -3.09
CA VAL A 101 1.95 4.14 -4.44
C VAL A 101 2.96 5.28 -4.30
N ASP A 102 4.22 5.01 -4.64
CA ASP A 102 5.22 6.06 -4.85
C ASP A 102 4.73 6.90 -6.03
N PHE A 103 3.96 7.92 -5.69
CA PHE A 103 3.58 8.92 -6.67
C PHE A 103 4.79 9.80 -6.92
N GLU A 104 5.05 10.11 -8.19
CA GLU A 104 6.00 11.15 -8.54
C GLU A 104 5.65 12.45 -7.81
N TYR A 105 6.67 13.28 -7.57
CA TYR A 105 6.54 14.57 -6.90
C TYR A 105 5.24 15.32 -7.24
N THR A 106 4.47 15.63 -6.22
CA THR A 106 3.20 16.34 -6.35
C THR A 106 3.35 17.76 -5.82
N LYS A 107 3.13 18.75 -6.69
CA LYS A 107 3.10 20.17 -6.27
C LYS A 107 2.07 20.40 -5.17
N ASP A 108 2.38 21.31 -4.27
CA ASP A 108 1.50 21.69 -3.18
C ASP A 108 0.14 22.17 -3.71
N PHE A 109 -0.93 21.68 -3.10
CA PHE A 109 -2.28 22.13 -3.38
C PHE A 109 -3.18 21.83 -2.17
N LYS A 110 -4.33 22.53 -2.11
CA LYS A 110 -5.38 22.28 -1.14
C LYS A 110 -6.75 22.35 -1.83
N LEU A 111 -7.56 21.32 -1.64
CA LEU A 111 -8.92 21.22 -2.18
C LEU A 111 -9.84 20.64 -1.11
N THR A 112 -11.07 21.15 -1.04
CA THR A 112 -12.11 20.61 -0.16
C THR A 112 -13.26 20.11 -1.03
N ALA A 113 -13.69 18.87 -0.81
CA ALA A 113 -14.85 18.29 -1.45
C ALA A 113 -16.14 18.77 -0.77
N GLY A 114 -17.12 19.15 -1.57
CA GLY A 114 -18.45 19.46 -1.08
C GLY A 114 -19.30 18.21 -0.85
N LYS A 115 -20.60 18.42 -0.56
CA LYS A 115 -21.58 17.35 -0.48
C LYS A 115 -21.66 16.60 -1.82
N ASN A 116 -21.54 15.28 -1.80
CA ASN A 116 -21.56 14.41 -2.99
C ASN A 116 -20.49 14.81 -4.04
N GLU A 117 -19.34 15.28 -3.56
CA GLU A 117 -18.18 15.59 -4.40
C GLU A 117 -16.99 14.75 -3.93
N TYR A 118 -16.13 14.40 -4.88
CA TYR A 118 -14.93 13.58 -4.66
C TYR A 118 -13.73 14.30 -5.24
N ILE A 119 -12.60 14.25 -4.56
CA ILE A 119 -11.33 14.71 -5.10
C ILE A 119 -10.64 13.50 -5.74
N VAL A 120 -10.42 13.58 -7.04
CA VAL A 120 -9.83 12.51 -7.83
C VAL A 120 -8.50 12.95 -8.43
N LEU A 121 -7.48 12.11 -8.34
CA LEU A 121 -6.15 12.37 -8.89
C LEU A 121 -5.73 11.24 -9.84
N GLY A 122 -4.91 11.59 -10.83
CA GLY A 122 -4.20 10.58 -11.61
C GLY A 122 -3.02 10.03 -10.84
N ASP A 123 -2.67 8.78 -11.06
CA ASP A 123 -1.53 8.14 -10.41
C ASP A 123 -0.22 8.73 -10.94
N ASN A 124 -0.17 9.09 -12.23
CA ASN A 124 0.90 9.90 -12.80
C ASN A 124 0.62 11.40 -12.56
N ARG A 125 1.12 11.92 -11.45
CA ARG A 125 0.86 13.26 -10.95
C ARG A 125 1.31 14.39 -11.88
N ASN A 126 2.38 14.17 -12.65
CA ASN A 126 3.01 15.21 -13.47
C ASN A 126 2.22 15.52 -14.74
N ILE A 127 1.51 14.56 -15.30
CA ILE A 127 0.80 14.70 -16.59
C ILE A 127 -0.72 14.55 -16.48
N SER A 128 -1.26 14.43 -15.27
CA SER A 128 -2.68 14.19 -15.04
C SER A 128 -3.49 15.51 -15.05
N LYS A 129 -4.51 15.58 -15.90
CA LYS A 129 -5.61 16.55 -15.78
C LYS A 129 -6.65 15.95 -14.82
N ASP A 130 -6.65 16.39 -13.56
CA ASP A 130 -7.45 15.87 -12.47
C ASP A 130 -7.98 16.98 -11.56
N SER A 131 -8.50 16.66 -10.37
CA SER A 131 -9.13 17.65 -9.48
C SER A 131 -8.26 18.86 -9.16
N ARG A 132 -6.96 18.78 -9.26
CA ARG A 132 -6.05 19.93 -9.12
C ARG A 132 -6.29 21.01 -10.19
N ILE A 133 -6.83 20.61 -11.34
CA ILE A 133 -7.12 21.50 -12.49
C ILE A 133 -8.62 21.69 -12.66
N ILE A 134 -9.41 20.60 -12.54
CA ILE A 134 -10.85 20.62 -12.84
C ILE A 134 -11.73 20.84 -11.61
N GLY A 135 -11.15 20.87 -10.40
CA GLY A 135 -11.88 20.90 -9.14
C GLY A 135 -12.46 19.52 -8.73
N PRO A 136 -13.14 19.47 -7.59
CA PRO A 136 -13.83 18.26 -7.14
C PRO A 136 -14.89 17.80 -8.16
N VAL A 137 -15.04 16.49 -8.34
CA VAL A 137 -16.01 15.90 -9.27
C VAL A 137 -17.27 15.48 -8.54
N LYS A 138 -18.43 15.70 -9.15
CA LYS A 138 -19.71 15.32 -8.55
C LYS A 138 -19.95 13.82 -8.69
N GLU A 139 -20.57 13.21 -7.70
CA GLU A 139 -20.92 11.79 -7.68
C GLU A 139 -21.71 11.38 -8.96
N ARG A 140 -22.64 12.20 -9.40
CA ARG A 140 -23.44 11.96 -10.62
C ARG A 140 -22.63 11.88 -11.91
N ASP A 141 -21.43 12.44 -11.92
CA ASP A 141 -20.52 12.44 -13.07
C ASP A 141 -19.62 11.20 -13.07
N ILE A 142 -19.64 10.40 -12.01
CA ILE A 142 -18.94 9.14 -11.91
C ILE A 142 -19.80 8.03 -12.49
N ILE A 143 -19.36 7.40 -13.58
CA ILE A 143 -20.13 6.45 -14.36
C ILE A 143 -19.82 4.98 -14.06
N GLY A 144 -18.77 4.69 -13.33
CA GLY A 144 -18.42 3.34 -12.91
C GLY A 144 -17.04 3.27 -12.25
N LYS A 145 -16.74 2.10 -11.68
CA LYS A 145 -15.45 1.76 -11.10
C LYS A 145 -14.66 0.85 -12.04
N VAL A 146 -13.35 0.95 -12.05
CA VAL A 146 -12.46 0.07 -12.80
C VAL A 146 -11.89 -0.98 -11.85
N ASP A 147 -12.40 -2.20 -11.95
CA ASP A 147 -12.02 -3.30 -11.05
C ASP A 147 -11.10 -4.33 -11.71
N LEU A 148 -11.13 -4.43 -13.05
CA LEU A 148 -10.49 -5.51 -13.78
C LEU A 148 -9.80 -5.00 -15.05
N VAL A 149 -8.58 -5.48 -15.29
CA VAL A 149 -7.90 -5.39 -16.60
C VAL A 149 -8.24 -6.63 -17.40
N LEU A 150 -8.78 -6.45 -18.60
CA LEU A 150 -9.15 -7.53 -19.53
C LEU A 150 -8.01 -7.87 -20.51
N PHE A 151 -7.25 -6.86 -20.92
CA PHE A 151 -6.14 -6.99 -21.87
C PHE A 151 -5.08 -5.90 -21.58
N PRO A 152 -3.77 -6.21 -21.71
CA PRO A 152 -3.18 -7.45 -22.24
C PRO A 152 -3.35 -8.64 -21.27
N PHE A 153 -3.39 -9.86 -21.80
CA PHE A 153 -3.58 -11.07 -21.00
C PHE A 153 -2.49 -11.29 -19.93
N SER A 154 -1.28 -10.74 -20.15
CA SER A 154 -0.20 -10.74 -19.15
C SER A 154 -0.56 -9.96 -17.86
N LYS A 155 -1.54 -9.05 -17.93
CA LYS A 155 -2.04 -8.23 -16.82
C LYS A 155 -3.49 -8.53 -16.45
N PHE A 156 -4.07 -9.59 -17.06
CA PHE A 156 -5.46 -9.97 -16.78
C PHE A 156 -5.68 -10.21 -15.29
N GLY A 157 -6.68 -9.56 -14.74
CA GLY A 157 -7.03 -9.72 -13.34
C GLY A 157 -7.50 -8.43 -12.69
N LYS A 158 -7.76 -8.51 -11.39
CA LYS A 158 -8.14 -7.33 -10.60
C LYS A 158 -7.04 -6.28 -10.68
N VAL A 159 -7.44 -5.04 -10.87
CA VAL A 159 -6.52 -3.92 -10.74
C VAL A 159 -5.92 -4.01 -9.33
N LYS A 160 -4.60 -4.11 -9.25
CA LYS A 160 -3.93 -4.19 -7.95
C LYS A 160 -4.10 -2.84 -7.27
N TRP A 161 -4.91 -2.84 -6.27
CA TRP A 161 -5.10 -1.70 -5.39
C TRP A 161 -3.77 -1.47 -4.65
N GLY A 162 -3.20 -0.31 -4.81
CA GLY A 162 -2.34 0.18 -3.76
C GLY A 162 -3.26 0.36 -2.55
N ASN A 163 -3.17 -0.52 -1.56
CA ASN A 163 -3.86 -0.26 -0.30
C ASN A 163 -3.39 1.10 0.19
N ILE A 164 -4.26 2.11 0.18
CA ILE A 164 -4.05 3.24 1.07
C ILE A 164 -4.21 2.64 2.46
N MET A 165 -3.11 2.35 3.08
CA MET A 165 -3.11 2.29 4.53
C MET A 165 -3.06 3.74 4.98
N ILE A 166 -4.02 4.16 5.79
CA ILE A 166 -3.84 5.28 6.67
C ILE A 166 -2.59 4.91 7.48
N GLY A 167 -1.48 5.63 7.20
CA GLY A 167 -0.16 5.30 7.71
C GLY A 167 0.59 4.24 6.88
N ASN A 168 1.50 4.66 5.99
CA ASN A 168 2.56 3.79 5.49
C ASN A 168 3.60 3.66 6.60
N TYR A 169 3.26 2.88 7.62
CA TYR A 169 4.18 2.64 8.70
C TYR A 169 5.29 1.74 8.19
N LYS A 170 6.48 2.30 8.02
CA LYS A 170 7.66 1.48 7.76
C LYS A 170 7.79 0.44 8.86
N ILE A 171 8.03 -0.79 8.45
CA ILE A 171 8.24 -1.89 9.38
C ILE A 171 9.72 -1.90 9.75
N VAL A 172 10.01 -1.85 11.04
CA VAL A 172 11.37 -1.90 11.56
C VAL A 172 11.54 -3.10 12.50
N THR A 173 12.54 -3.93 12.24
CA THR A 173 12.91 -5.01 13.15
C THR A 173 14.04 -4.54 14.08
N LEU A 174 13.82 -4.68 15.39
CA LEU A 174 14.85 -4.38 16.39
C LEU A 174 15.79 -5.58 16.51
N CYS A 175 17.07 -5.33 16.32
CA CYS A 175 18.16 -6.31 16.44
C CYS A 175 19.08 -5.91 17.60
N GLY A 176 19.63 -6.86 18.32
CA GLY A 176 20.55 -6.56 19.41
C GLY A 176 20.56 -7.64 20.50
N SER A 177 21.46 -7.47 21.48
CA SER A 177 21.53 -8.40 22.60
C SER A 177 20.33 -8.29 23.54
N THR A 178 19.72 -9.40 23.86
CA THR A 178 18.57 -9.49 24.77
C THR A 178 18.87 -9.01 26.21
N LYS A 179 20.13 -8.80 26.55
CA LYS A 179 20.55 -8.16 27.81
C LYS A 179 20.11 -6.69 27.93
N PHE A 180 19.80 -6.03 26.81
CA PHE A 180 19.42 -4.62 26.77
C PHE A 180 17.89 -4.41 26.72
N LYS A 181 17.13 -5.21 27.48
CA LYS A 181 15.65 -5.16 27.52
C LYS A 181 15.08 -3.76 27.70
N LYS A 182 15.68 -2.96 28.59
CA LYS A 182 15.21 -1.57 28.84
C LYS A 182 15.33 -0.68 27.61
N GLU A 183 16.45 -0.78 26.91
CA GLU A 183 16.73 -0.03 25.69
C GLU A 183 15.83 -0.48 24.54
N PHE A 184 15.60 -1.79 24.39
CA PHE A 184 14.63 -2.33 23.44
C PHE A 184 13.25 -1.72 23.64
N LEU A 185 12.71 -1.76 24.85
CA LEU A 185 11.39 -1.20 25.18
C LEU A 185 11.33 0.33 24.96
N LYS A 186 12.41 1.04 25.31
CA LYS A 186 12.51 2.49 25.09
C LYS A 186 12.49 2.84 23.61
N ILE A 187 13.26 2.13 22.79
CA ILE A 187 13.36 2.36 21.35
C ILE A 187 12.07 1.91 20.65
N GLN A 188 11.50 0.76 21.04
CA GLN A 188 10.20 0.31 20.54
C GLN A 188 9.14 1.39 20.74
N LYS A 189 8.99 1.94 21.97
CA LYS A 189 8.07 3.02 22.27
C LYS A 189 8.33 4.26 21.41
N LYS A 190 9.61 4.67 21.28
CA LYS A 190 10.01 5.82 20.48
C LYS A 190 9.63 5.65 19.01
N LEU A 191 9.99 4.52 18.39
CA LEU A 191 9.71 4.24 16.97
C LEU A 191 8.22 4.11 16.71
N THR A 192 7.46 3.48 17.62
CA THR A 192 5.99 3.42 17.51
C THR A 192 5.36 4.82 17.52
N LEU A 193 5.84 5.73 18.39
CA LEU A 193 5.35 7.11 18.42
C LEU A 193 5.77 7.93 17.19
N LEU A 194 6.80 7.50 16.48
CA LEU A 194 7.24 8.06 15.19
C LEU A 194 6.54 7.40 13.99
N GLY A 195 5.57 6.53 14.22
CA GLY A 195 4.77 5.92 13.16
C GLY A 195 5.39 4.68 12.51
N TYR A 196 6.31 3.98 13.19
CA TYR A 196 6.83 2.70 12.71
C TYR A 196 6.04 1.51 13.26
N ILE A 197 5.83 0.48 12.44
CA ILE A 197 5.46 -0.85 12.92
C ILE A 197 6.74 -1.51 13.43
N VAL A 198 6.81 -1.76 14.74
CA VAL A 198 8.03 -2.29 15.36
C VAL A 198 7.89 -3.77 15.63
N ILE A 199 8.76 -4.57 15.00
CA ILE A 199 8.92 -5.99 15.29
C ILE A 199 10.11 -6.12 16.25
N SER A 200 9.87 -6.66 17.44
CA SER A 200 10.90 -6.83 18.47
C SER A 200 11.23 -8.30 18.70
N VAL A 201 12.26 -8.55 19.50
CA VAL A 201 12.54 -9.89 20.04
C VAL A 201 11.37 -10.36 20.88
N GLY A 202 11.03 -11.66 20.79
CA GLY A 202 9.95 -12.24 21.60
C GLY A 202 10.36 -12.59 23.03
N LEU A 203 11.65 -12.83 23.26
CA LEU A 203 12.18 -13.33 24.51
C LEU A 203 13.45 -12.55 24.89
N PHE A 204 13.58 -12.17 26.16
CA PHE A 204 14.75 -11.52 26.73
C PHE A 204 15.49 -12.48 27.69
N GLY A 205 15.92 -13.61 27.16
CA GLY A 205 16.53 -14.69 27.96
C GLY A 205 17.74 -14.33 28.82
N HIS A 206 18.38 -13.13 28.57
CA HIS A 206 19.47 -12.61 29.40
C HIS A 206 18.99 -11.48 30.34
N SER A 207 17.70 -11.21 30.43
CA SER A 207 17.16 -10.08 31.17
C SER A 207 15.78 -10.37 31.81
N GLY A 208 15.58 -11.61 32.31
CA GLY A 208 14.43 -11.93 33.14
C GLY A 208 13.49 -13.02 32.62
N ASP A 209 13.68 -13.51 31.38
CA ASP A 209 12.87 -14.62 30.86
C ASP A 209 13.66 -15.95 30.98
N ASN A 210 14.38 -16.13 32.11
CA ASN A 210 15.24 -17.30 32.35
C ASN A 210 14.44 -18.61 32.45
N GLU A 211 13.20 -18.53 32.90
CA GLU A 211 12.28 -19.67 33.01
C GLU A 211 12.05 -20.42 31.68
N VAL A 212 12.26 -19.73 30.57
CA VAL A 212 12.13 -20.35 29.22
C VAL A 212 13.24 -21.34 28.95
N TRP A 213 14.39 -21.15 29.57
CA TRP A 213 15.61 -21.96 29.38
C TRP A 213 15.79 -23.02 30.48
N GLU A 214 15.05 -22.89 31.59
CA GLU A 214 15.09 -23.81 32.69
C GLU A 214 14.50 -25.19 32.28
N ASN A 215 15.22 -26.23 32.58
CA ASN A 215 14.84 -27.64 32.29
C ASN A 215 14.89 -28.05 30.81
N MET A 216 15.57 -27.35 29.92
CA MET A 216 15.86 -27.81 28.56
C MET A 216 17.16 -28.65 28.56
N ASP A 217 17.12 -29.85 27.95
CA ASP A 217 18.33 -30.57 27.61
C ASP A 217 19.15 -29.85 26.54
N GLU A 218 20.46 -30.16 26.44
CA GLU A 218 21.40 -29.45 25.54
C GLU A 218 20.98 -29.54 24.07
N GLY A 219 20.40 -30.67 23.62
CA GLY A 219 19.94 -30.85 22.26
C GLY A 219 18.71 -30.01 21.93
N THR A 220 17.77 -29.89 22.85
CA THR A 220 16.57 -29.05 22.75
C THR A 220 16.96 -27.58 22.77
N LEU A 221 17.88 -27.17 23.63
CA LEU A 221 18.40 -25.81 23.74
C LEU A 221 19.05 -25.35 22.43
N THR A 222 19.88 -26.20 21.81
CA THR A 222 20.54 -25.93 20.53
C THR A 222 19.52 -25.75 19.38
N LYS A 223 18.53 -26.65 19.29
CA LYS A 223 17.46 -26.59 18.29
C LYS A 223 16.61 -25.32 18.46
N THR A 224 16.24 -25.01 19.70
CA THR A 224 15.44 -23.81 20.01
C THR A 224 16.20 -22.55 19.65
N LYS A 225 17.49 -22.46 19.93
CA LYS A 225 18.33 -21.32 19.56
C LYS A 225 18.39 -21.16 18.04
N SER A 226 18.62 -22.22 17.28
CA SER A 226 18.65 -22.21 15.82
C SER A 226 17.31 -21.75 15.23
N MET A 227 16.19 -22.23 15.79
CA MET A 227 14.85 -21.82 15.39
C MET A 227 14.62 -20.31 15.65
N LEU A 228 15.03 -19.78 16.80
CA LEU A 228 14.88 -18.38 17.14
C LEU A 228 15.71 -17.49 16.22
N ASP A 229 16.95 -17.90 15.88
CA ASP A 229 17.81 -17.18 14.93
C ASP A 229 17.17 -17.14 13.52
N ASP A 230 16.60 -18.26 13.03
CA ASP A 230 15.89 -18.28 11.75
C ASP A 230 14.61 -17.42 11.79
N MET A 231 13.81 -17.55 12.85
CA MET A 231 12.62 -16.71 13.04
C MET A 231 12.97 -15.21 13.01
N HIS A 232 14.11 -14.84 13.61
CA HIS A 232 14.52 -13.44 13.62
C HIS A 232 14.91 -12.94 12.23
N LYS A 233 15.57 -13.77 11.42
CA LYS A 233 15.81 -13.48 10.00
C LYS A 233 14.51 -13.31 9.21
N ARG A 234 13.46 -14.13 9.49
CA ARG A 234 12.14 -13.94 8.87
C ARG A 234 11.48 -12.61 9.27
N LYS A 235 11.69 -12.15 10.51
CA LYS A 235 11.25 -10.81 10.91
C LYS A 235 11.97 -9.71 10.11
N ILE A 236 13.27 -9.89 9.84
CA ILE A 236 14.03 -8.97 8.98
C ILE A 236 13.49 -8.99 7.55
N ASP A 237 13.13 -10.15 7.00
CA ASP A 237 12.52 -10.27 5.66
C ASP A 237 11.22 -9.44 5.55
N LEU A 238 10.41 -9.43 6.61
CA LEU A 238 9.14 -8.69 6.68
C LEU A 238 9.32 -7.17 6.86
N SER A 239 10.51 -6.70 7.23
CA SER A 239 10.76 -5.30 7.56
C SER A 239 11.36 -4.52 6.38
N ASP A 240 11.17 -3.20 6.41
CA ASP A 240 11.82 -2.28 5.46
C ASP A 240 13.25 -1.97 5.88
N MET A 241 13.52 -2.03 7.19
CA MET A 241 14.81 -1.70 7.79
C MET A 241 15.01 -2.44 9.11
N ILE A 242 16.26 -2.48 9.58
CA ILE A 242 16.56 -2.92 10.93
C ILE A 242 17.10 -1.75 11.78
N TYR A 243 16.82 -1.82 13.08
CA TYR A 243 17.38 -0.88 14.07
C TYR A 243 18.16 -1.65 15.12
N VAL A 244 19.46 -1.41 15.17
CA VAL A 244 20.41 -2.14 16.02
C VAL A 244 20.56 -1.46 17.38
N ILE A 245 20.27 -2.20 18.44
CA ILE A 245 20.42 -1.77 19.84
C ILE A 245 21.85 -2.11 20.29
N ASN A 246 22.80 -1.20 20.02
CA ASN A 246 24.23 -1.37 20.26
C ASN A 246 24.73 -0.50 21.44
N VAL A 247 24.17 -0.70 22.61
CA VAL A 247 24.53 0.06 23.83
C VAL A 247 26.04 -0.09 24.14
N GLY A 248 26.71 1.05 24.31
CA GLY A 248 28.17 1.10 24.50
C GLY A 248 28.96 0.54 23.31
N GLY A 249 28.37 0.57 22.11
CA GLY A 249 28.95 0.01 20.89
C GLY A 249 28.92 -1.52 20.81
N TYR A 250 28.30 -2.21 21.76
CA TYR A 250 28.32 -3.67 21.83
C TYR A 250 27.44 -4.28 20.71
N ILE A 251 28.05 -5.16 19.91
CA ILE A 251 27.39 -5.97 18.89
C ILE A 251 27.81 -7.43 19.10
N GLY A 252 26.89 -8.28 19.56
CA GLY A 252 27.10 -9.73 19.72
C GLY A 252 27.17 -10.47 18.39
N GLU A 253 27.55 -11.74 18.44
CA GLU A 253 27.71 -12.60 17.24
C GLU A 253 26.41 -12.75 16.47
N SER A 254 25.29 -13.07 17.13
CA SER A 254 23.96 -13.18 16.53
C SER A 254 23.55 -11.86 15.87
N THR A 255 23.70 -10.73 16.57
CA THR A 255 23.41 -9.40 16.03
C THR A 255 24.26 -9.05 14.80
N ARG A 256 25.52 -9.49 14.76
CA ARG A 256 26.40 -9.31 13.60
C ARG A 256 25.86 -10.08 12.39
N SER A 257 25.46 -11.33 12.58
CA SER A 257 24.84 -12.16 11.54
C SER A 257 23.54 -11.51 11.01
N GLU A 258 22.72 -10.92 11.88
CA GLU A 258 21.49 -10.20 11.51
C GLU A 258 21.79 -8.95 10.66
N ILE A 259 22.82 -8.19 11.02
CA ILE A 259 23.28 -7.02 10.27
C ILE A 259 23.77 -7.41 8.87
N GLU A 260 24.58 -8.47 8.78
CA GLU A 260 25.08 -8.99 7.51
C GLU A 260 23.93 -9.49 6.63
N TYR A 261 22.98 -10.21 7.22
CA TYR A 261 21.77 -10.67 6.52
C TYR A 261 20.94 -9.50 5.99
N ALA A 262 20.65 -8.50 6.81
CA ALA A 262 19.90 -7.31 6.40
C ALA A 262 20.58 -6.59 5.23
N LYS A 263 21.91 -6.41 5.28
CA LYS A 263 22.69 -5.80 4.20
C LYS A 263 22.63 -6.63 2.92
N SER A 264 22.76 -7.96 3.02
CA SER A 264 22.71 -8.86 1.86
C SER A 264 21.34 -8.86 1.16
N THR A 265 20.26 -8.57 1.90
CA THR A 265 18.88 -8.46 1.39
C THR A 265 18.48 -7.01 1.04
N GLY A 266 19.44 -6.07 1.04
CA GLY A 266 19.22 -4.68 0.64
C GLY A 266 18.44 -3.84 1.65
N LYS A 267 18.35 -4.28 2.92
CA LYS A 267 17.65 -3.52 3.97
C LYS A 267 18.55 -2.43 4.56
N GLU A 268 17.94 -1.28 4.90
CA GLU A 268 18.64 -0.22 5.62
C GLU A 268 18.99 -0.67 7.05
N VAL A 269 20.17 -0.25 7.54
CA VAL A 269 20.64 -0.60 8.89
C VAL A 269 20.90 0.68 9.69
N HIS A 270 20.09 0.89 10.71
CA HIS A 270 20.23 2.01 11.65
C HIS A 270 20.75 1.53 13.00
N TYR A 271 21.44 2.39 13.74
CA TYR A 271 22.07 2.07 15.00
C TYR A 271 21.62 3.03 16.09
N LEU A 272 21.52 2.52 17.33
CA LEU A 272 21.22 3.34 18.50
C LEU A 272 22.37 4.32 18.77
N GLU A 273 23.60 3.83 18.69
CA GLU A 273 24.83 4.62 18.86
C GLU A 273 25.68 4.56 17.59
N SER A 274 26.34 5.67 17.26
CA SER A 274 27.18 5.75 16.07
C SER A 274 28.26 4.67 16.11
N VAL A 275 28.31 3.83 15.07
CA VAL A 275 29.40 2.87 14.93
C VAL A 275 30.61 3.65 14.42
N ASN A 276 31.51 4.00 15.31
CA ASN A 276 32.82 4.50 14.90
C ASN A 276 33.51 3.39 14.10
N THR A 277 33.58 3.55 12.80
CA THR A 277 34.49 2.78 11.96
C THR A 277 35.90 3.15 12.37
N LEU A 278 36.44 2.48 13.39
CA LEU A 278 37.87 2.48 13.66
C LEU A 278 38.51 1.92 12.39
N LYS A 279 39.06 2.82 11.58
CA LYS A 279 40.02 2.46 10.55
C LYS A 279 41.14 1.66 11.25
N ARG A 280 41.22 0.39 10.89
CA ARG A 280 42.48 -0.38 11.03
C ARG A 280 43.28 -0.22 9.76
#